data_d6ef58783c9465c2cc2f8cf3bf52eebc
#
_entry.id   d6ef58783c9465c2cc2f8cf3bf52eebc
#
_cell.length_a   1.000
_cell.length_b   1.000
_cell.length_c   1.000
_cell.angle_alpha   90.00
_cell.angle_beta   90.00
_cell.angle_gamma   90.00
#
_symmetry.space_group_name_H-M   'P 1'
#
loop_
_entity.id
_entity.type
_entity.pdbx_description
1 polymer ?
#
loop_
_entity_poly.entity_id
_entity_poly.type
_entity_poly.pdbx_seq_one_letter_code
_entity_poly.pdbx_strand_id
1 'polypeptide(L)'
;FTSEGHTTKTFTKNLIDSEYKTEADIPKQVQELFSPIGQDGVERKNAYADEGLFFKLGSYNQTNGKNPQVNRVWCSGAETHGGDLQKQYADGNYAEVWFKEATIEISDQAISNEGYFSANDDLSKKTVYPSQVIPFMDKFKILMGDGSTADNLVDFENKDFFYTVIDGTRRWVVYKTPNSGVTSPNSSNTRTELHEKREWIPEEGGKLTGTCKVMHVSTTGDARVAASFSTVVGQIHSGEGHENEPFKLFYKKFPGHTKGSVFWNYEINTAGDDNAGRWDFSTAIWGHDMSVVGTAKDAYPAEPEDGIKLGEEFSYEVNVYKGIMYLTFTSPNHETKTFIKNLISSEYVNKSDLPEQVNKLFVPIGQDGTERATAYSGELNYFKQGAYNQTNGKKPEINMVWYGGAETYGGDIAKQYENGSYTEVWFREATVGPGTPPK
;
A
#
# COMPACT_ATOMS: atom_id res chain seq x y z
N PHE A 1 -5.12 22.13 -2.28
CA PHE A 1 -5.93 22.12 -1.06
C PHE A 1 -7.31 21.58 -1.37
N THR A 2 -7.68 20.50 -0.71
CA THR A 2 -8.97 19.83 -0.87
C THR A 2 -9.67 19.72 0.48
N SER A 3 -11.00 19.86 0.48
CA SER A 3 -11.85 19.62 1.64
C SER A 3 -13.22 19.15 1.17
N GLU A 4 -13.81 18.24 1.92
CA GLU A 4 -15.18 17.78 1.65
C GLU A 4 -16.16 18.95 1.65
N GLY A 5 -17.03 19.00 0.65
CA GLY A 5 -18.01 20.10 0.47
C GLY A 5 -17.44 21.40 -0.08
N HIS A 6 -16.15 21.48 -0.39
CA HIS A 6 -15.49 22.67 -0.93
C HIS A 6 -14.79 22.39 -2.27
N THR A 7 -14.76 23.40 -3.13
CA THR A 7 -14.00 23.34 -4.38
C THR A 7 -12.50 23.25 -4.11
N THR A 8 -11.84 22.27 -4.70
CA THR A 8 -10.36 22.15 -4.65
C THR A 8 -9.69 23.42 -5.18
N LYS A 9 -8.68 23.90 -4.47
CA LYS A 9 -7.85 25.04 -4.84
C LYS A 9 -6.42 24.60 -5.07
N THR A 10 -5.86 24.96 -6.21
CA THR A 10 -4.46 24.72 -6.56
C THR A 10 -3.76 26.06 -6.78
N PHE A 11 -2.54 26.16 -6.25
CA PHE A 11 -1.68 27.33 -6.40
C PHE A 11 -0.30 26.87 -6.83
N THR A 12 0.32 27.63 -7.71
CA THR A 12 1.68 27.40 -8.20
C THR A 12 2.52 28.63 -7.95
N LYS A 13 3.75 28.42 -7.47
CA LYS A 13 4.74 29.48 -7.24
C LYS A 13 6.11 29.01 -7.68
N ASN A 14 6.78 29.80 -8.49
CA ASN A 14 8.18 29.59 -8.83
C ASN A 14 9.06 30.02 -7.64
N LEU A 15 9.91 29.12 -7.17
CA LEU A 15 10.83 29.38 -6.04
C LEU A 15 12.26 29.74 -6.47
N ILE A 16 12.59 29.62 -7.76
CA ILE A 16 13.93 29.93 -8.28
C ILE A 16 14.00 31.26 -9.05
N ASP A 17 12.87 31.78 -9.51
CA ASP A 17 12.77 33.07 -10.16
C ASP A 17 11.72 33.93 -9.47
N SER A 18 12.08 35.17 -9.17
CA SER A 18 11.16 36.11 -8.53
C SER A 18 10.23 36.79 -9.53
N GLU A 19 8.98 36.95 -9.11
CA GLU A 19 7.95 37.78 -9.75
C GLU A 19 7.95 39.22 -9.17
N TYR A 20 8.64 39.47 -8.05
CA TYR A 20 8.58 40.70 -7.23
C TYR A 20 9.93 41.42 -7.21
N LYS A 21 10.50 41.73 -8.41
CA LYS A 21 11.86 42.28 -8.58
C LYS A 21 11.94 43.79 -8.47
N THR A 22 10.82 44.46 -8.63
CA THR A 22 10.71 45.92 -8.55
C THR A 22 9.55 46.31 -7.64
N GLU A 23 9.55 47.55 -7.12
CA GLU A 23 8.43 48.05 -6.32
C GLU A 23 7.08 48.00 -7.06
N ALA A 24 7.11 48.13 -8.37
CA ALA A 24 5.91 48.05 -9.20
C ALA A 24 5.27 46.63 -9.23
N ASP A 25 6.08 45.61 -8.96
CA ASP A 25 5.64 44.21 -8.91
C ASP A 25 5.00 43.87 -7.55
N ILE A 26 5.15 44.72 -6.54
CA ILE A 26 4.66 44.47 -5.18
C ILE A 26 3.13 44.47 -5.17
N PRO A 27 2.49 43.36 -4.73
CA PRO A 27 1.04 43.28 -4.66
C PRO A 27 0.46 44.39 -3.76
N LYS A 28 -0.72 44.90 -4.15
CA LYS A 28 -1.44 45.91 -3.38
C LYS A 28 -1.62 45.52 -1.90
N GLN A 29 -1.85 44.23 -1.64
CA GLN A 29 -1.95 43.68 -0.29
C GLN A 29 -0.69 43.94 0.55
N VAL A 30 0.51 43.82 -0.03
CA VAL A 30 1.77 44.11 0.68
C VAL A 30 1.85 45.59 1.05
N GLN A 31 1.51 46.48 0.12
CA GLN A 31 1.50 47.92 0.37
C GLN A 31 0.55 48.29 1.51
N GLU A 32 -0.64 47.69 1.56
CA GLU A 32 -1.66 47.97 2.55
C GLU A 32 -1.30 47.44 3.95
N LEU A 33 -0.68 46.25 4.04
CA LEU A 33 -0.42 45.56 5.31
C LEU A 33 0.99 45.72 5.83
N PHE A 34 2.01 45.66 4.98
CA PHE A 34 3.39 45.55 5.38
C PHE A 34 4.21 46.83 5.23
N SER A 35 3.96 47.66 4.20
CA SER A 35 4.70 48.90 4.03
C SER A 35 4.55 49.87 5.21
N PRO A 36 3.36 50.00 5.85
CA PRO A 36 3.24 50.83 7.05
C PRO A 36 4.08 50.43 8.24
N ILE A 37 4.62 49.21 8.23
CA ILE A 37 5.50 48.69 9.29
C ILE A 37 6.95 48.48 8.82
N GLY A 38 7.29 49.05 7.65
CA GLY A 38 8.67 49.02 7.10
C GLY A 38 9.05 47.71 6.42
N GLN A 39 8.08 46.87 6.01
CA GLN A 39 8.27 45.65 5.27
C GLN A 39 7.84 45.85 3.81
N ASP A 40 8.63 46.59 3.06
CA ASP A 40 8.33 47.06 1.70
C ASP A 40 9.42 46.71 0.68
N GLY A 41 10.34 45.81 1.05
CA GLY A 41 11.43 45.36 0.18
C GLY A 41 10.97 44.49 -1.01
N VAL A 42 11.77 44.48 -2.06
CA VAL A 42 11.61 43.61 -3.22
C VAL A 42 12.32 42.27 -3.01
N GLU A 43 11.90 41.26 -3.75
CA GLU A 43 12.51 39.94 -3.71
C GLU A 43 13.80 39.86 -4.54
N ARG A 44 14.76 39.05 -4.11
CA ARG A 44 15.94 38.75 -4.93
C ARG A 44 15.54 38.11 -6.24
N LYS A 45 16.28 38.40 -7.31
CA LYS A 45 15.97 37.87 -8.67
C LYS A 45 15.88 36.34 -8.69
N ASN A 46 16.76 35.66 -7.95
CA ASN A 46 16.84 34.22 -7.88
C ASN A 46 16.01 33.62 -6.73
N ALA A 47 15.12 34.41 -6.13
CA ALA A 47 14.22 33.98 -5.03
C ALA A 47 14.94 33.09 -3.99
N TYR A 48 14.60 31.80 -3.93
CA TYR A 48 15.17 30.79 -3.03
C TYR A 48 16.11 29.80 -3.75
N ALA A 49 16.56 30.13 -4.99
CA ALA A 49 17.49 29.26 -5.70
C ALA A 49 18.77 29.04 -4.85
N ASP A 50 19.24 27.80 -4.83
CA ASP A 50 20.42 27.35 -4.09
C ASP A 50 20.31 27.44 -2.56
N GLU A 51 19.12 27.69 -2.00
CA GLU A 51 18.88 27.66 -0.56
C GLU A 51 18.40 26.29 -0.09
N GLY A 52 18.96 25.83 1.06
CA GLY A 52 18.44 24.64 1.74
C GLY A 52 17.07 24.92 2.34
N LEU A 53 16.05 24.19 1.87
CA LEU A 53 14.68 24.31 2.35
C LEU A 53 14.29 23.04 3.13
N PHE A 54 13.36 23.18 4.07
CA PHE A 54 12.81 22.06 4.83
C PHE A 54 11.34 22.30 5.15
N PHE A 55 10.58 21.21 5.24
CA PHE A 55 9.19 21.25 5.63
C PHE A 55 9.04 21.25 7.15
N LYS A 56 8.05 22.03 7.64
CA LYS A 56 7.55 21.93 9.00
C LYS A 56 6.08 21.56 8.96
N LEU A 57 5.70 20.60 9.79
CA LEU A 57 4.32 20.20 9.98
C LEU A 57 3.98 20.27 11.46
N GLY A 58 2.83 20.80 11.79
CA GLY A 58 2.38 20.93 13.18
C GLY A 58 1.44 22.10 13.39
N SER A 59 1.22 22.46 14.64
CA SER A 59 0.48 23.64 15.02
C SER A 59 1.46 24.79 15.32
N TYR A 60 1.40 25.83 14.50
CA TYR A 60 2.15 27.07 14.74
C TYR A 60 1.17 28.19 15.07
N ASN A 61 1.06 28.53 16.36
CA ASN A 61 0.14 29.55 16.80
C ASN A 61 0.64 30.96 16.41
N GLN A 62 -0.10 31.64 15.55
CA GLN A 62 0.19 33.01 15.10
C GLN A 62 -0.42 34.07 16.03
N THR A 63 -1.29 33.65 16.95
CA THR A 63 -1.89 34.55 17.94
C THR A 63 -0.98 34.65 19.18
N ASN A 64 -0.46 35.83 19.46
CA ASN A 64 0.50 36.06 20.53
C ASN A 64 0.10 37.24 21.43
N GLY A 65 0.72 37.37 22.60
CA GLY A 65 0.47 38.43 23.57
C GLY A 65 1.20 39.75 23.29
N LYS A 66 1.91 39.89 22.14
CA LYS A 66 2.63 41.13 21.83
C LYS A 66 1.68 42.27 21.52
N ASN A 67 2.11 43.46 21.88
CA ASN A 67 1.32 44.71 21.75
C ASN A 67 1.00 44.98 20.25
N PRO A 68 -0.28 44.96 19.85
CA PRO A 68 -0.71 45.17 18.45
C PRO A 68 -0.48 46.63 17.99
N GLN A 69 -0.29 47.60 18.89
CA GLN A 69 0.02 48.97 18.50
C GLN A 69 1.42 49.12 17.87
N VAL A 70 2.30 48.15 18.13
CA VAL A 70 3.66 48.14 17.55
C VAL A 70 3.65 47.53 16.13
N ASN A 71 2.92 46.43 15.93
CA ASN A 71 2.81 45.76 14.63
C ASN A 71 1.46 45.06 14.52
N ARG A 72 0.58 45.60 13.70
CA ARG A 72 -0.79 45.06 13.49
C ARG A 72 -0.85 43.84 12.59
N VAL A 73 0.26 43.43 12.01
CA VAL A 73 0.34 42.20 11.22
C VAL A 73 0.68 41.00 12.09
N TRP A 74 1.67 41.15 12.98
CA TRP A 74 2.25 40.03 13.73
C TRP A 74 2.09 40.09 15.25
N CYS A 75 1.57 41.19 15.80
CA CYS A 75 1.37 41.38 17.22
C CYS A 75 -0.12 41.46 17.54
N SER A 76 -0.68 40.39 18.09
CA SER A 76 -2.14 40.21 18.19
C SER A 76 -2.81 40.58 19.52
N GLY A 77 -2.01 40.89 20.53
CA GLY A 77 -2.54 41.33 21.84
C GLY A 77 -3.36 40.26 22.58
N ALA A 78 -3.08 38.97 22.32
CA ALA A 78 -3.79 37.92 23.02
C ALA A 78 -3.48 37.86 24.51
N GLU A 79 -4.45 37.41 25.31
CA GLU A 79 -4.25 37.10 26.71
C GLU A 79 -3.34 35.88 26.87
N THR A 80 -2.30 36.02 27.65
CA THR A 80 -1.31 34.95 27.88
C THR A 80 -1.24 34.46 29.32
N HIS A 81 -2.06 35.03 30.20
CA HIS A 81 -2.12 34.69 31.64
C HIS A 81 -0.72 34.64 32.30
N GLY A 82 0.19 35.54 31.88
CA GLY A 82 1.55 35.55 32.39
C GLY A 82 2.38 34.31 32.07
N GLY A 83 1.98 33.52 31.06
CA GLY A 83 2.61 32.26 30.66
C GLY A 83 2.05 31.00 31.33
N ASP A 84 0.98 31.11 32.13
CA ASP A 84 0.29 29.96 32.72
C ASP A 84 -0.45 29.15 31.67
N LEU A 85 0.13 27.99 31.29
CA LEU A 85 -0.39 27.12 30.22
C LEU A 85 -1.76 26.51 30.56
N GLN A 86 -2.00 26.19 31.85
CA GLN A 86 -3.28 25.59 32.24
C GLN A 86 -4.44 26.59 32.08
N LYS A 87 -4.21 27.85 32.44
CA LYS A 87 -5.17 28.92 32.23
C LYS A 87 -5.35 29.21 30.73
N GLN A 88 -4.29 29.24 29.94
CA GLN A 88 -4.38 29.43 28.49
C GLN A 88 -5.24 28.33 27.85
N TYR A 89 -5.07 27.07 28.21
CA TYR A 89 -5.89 25.98 27.72
C TYR A 89 -7.34 26.07 28.21
N ALA A 90 -7.55 26.39 29.47
CA ALA A 90 -8.89 26.52 30.02
C ALA A 90 -9.72 27.65 29.37
N ASP A 91 -9.04 28.75 28.99
CA ASP A 91 -9.67 29.93 28.42
C ASP A 91 -9.62 29.99 26.89
N GLY A 92 -9.18 28.90 26.24
CA GLY A 92 -9.14 28.76 24.76
C GLY A 92 -8.02 29.55 24.07
N ASN A 93 -6.97 29.99 24.81
CA ASN A 93 -5.85 30.74 24.28
C ASN A 93 -4.73 29.81 23.73
N TYR A 94 -5.11 28.90 22.82
CA TYR A 94 -4.22 27.95 22.20
C TYR A 94 -4.66 27.63 20.76
N ALA A 95 -3.81 26.94 20.03
CA ALA A 95 -4.11 26.40 18.73
C ALA A 95 -3.87 24.89 18.74
N GLU A 96 -4.82 24.13 18.20
CA GLU A 96 -4.76 22.68 18.10
C GLU A 96 -5.02 22.27 16.64
N VAL A 97 -4.20 21.38 16.11
CA VAL A 97 -4.33 20.84 14.75
C VAL A 97 -4.14 19.34 14.80
N TRP A 98 -5.09 18.62 14.25
CA TRP A 98 -5.06 17.17 14.18
C TRP A 98 -4.74 16.75 12.75
N PHE A 99 -3.72 15.90 12.61
CA PHE A 99 -3.34 15.30 11.33
C PHE A 99 -3.79 13.84 11.33
N LYS A 100 -4.50 13.43 10.27
CA LYS A 100 -4.83 12.04 10.04
C LYS A 100 -3.70 11.32 9.30
N GLU A 101 -3.14 11.99 8.32
CA GLU A 101 -2.07 11.46 7.46
C GLU A 101 -1.13 12.59 7.08
N ALA A 102 0.16 12.31 7.00
CA ALA A 102 1.17 13.21 6.48
C ALA A 102 2.24 12.43 5.73
N THR A 103 2.57 12.85 4.50
CA THR A 103 3.64 12.28 3.69
C THR A 103 4.57 13.39 3.26
N ILE A 104 5.89 13.14 3.35
CA ILE A 104 6.93 14.01 2.80
C ILE A 104 7.71 13.17 1.79
N GLU A 105 7.76 13.65 0.56
CA GLU A 105 8.48 13.01 -0.53
C GLU A 105 9.51 13.97 -1.11
N ILE A 106 10.68 13.42 -1.47
CA ILE A 106 11.68 14.15 -2.24
C ILE A 106 11.43 13.84 -3.70
N SER A 107 11.17 14.85 -4.51
CA SER A 107 11.00 14.69 -5.94
C SER A 107 12.35 14.87 -6.65
N ASP A 108 12.87 13.80 -7.24
CA ASP A 108 14.07 13.84 -8.08
C ASP A 108 13.76 14.31 -9.52
N GLN A 109 12.50 14.53 -9.84
CA GLN A 109 12.05 14.98 -11.17
C GLN A 109 11.17 16.22 -11.07
N ALA A 110 11.33 17.11 -12.03
CA ALA A 110 10.37 18.19 -12.26
C ALA A 110 8.99 17.57 -12.47
N ILE A 111 8.06 17.83 -11.55
CA ILE A 111 6.66 17.44 -11.72
C ILE A 111 6.16 18.18 -12.96
N SER A 112 5.93 17.46 -14.06
CA SER A 112 5.22 18.04 -15.18
C SER A 112 3.83 18.44 -14.66
N ASN A 113 3.39 19.66 -14.91
CA ASN A 113 2.10 20.20 -14.47
C ASN A 113 0.87 19.41 -14.99
N GLU A 114 1.08 18.32 -15.72
CA GLU A 114 0.03 17.52 -16.35
C GLU A 114 -0.67 16.53 -15.40
N GLY A 115 -0.15 16.31 -14.19
CA GLY A 115 -0.72 15.38 -13.20
C GLY A 115 -1.73 15.99 -12.22
N TYR A 116 -1.86 17.30 -12.13
CA TYR A 116 -2.79 17.95 -11.22
C TYR A 116 -4.06 18.39 -11.93
N PHE A 117 -5.19 17.84 -11.51
CA PHE A 117 -6.49 18.20 -12.06
C PHE A 117 -6.95 19.55 -11.49
N SER A 118 -7.35 20.47 -12.38
CA SER A 118 -8.13 21.64 -12.01
C SER A 118 -9.52 21.20 -11.51
N ALA A 119 -10.09 21.93 -10.56
CA ALA A 119 -11.46 21.69 -10.10
C ALA A 119 -12.53 21.78 -11.22
N ASN A 120 -12.16 22.30 -12.41
CA ASN A 120 -13.01 22.39 -13.60
C ASN A 120 -12.74 21.27 -14.61
N ASP A 121 -11.75 20.39 -14.38
CA ASP A 121 -11.53 19.26 -15.26
C ASP A 121 -12.67 18.26 -15.09
N ASP A 122 -13.38 18.01 -16.16
CA ASP A 122 -14.32 16.89 -16.22
C ASP A 122 -13.53 15.59 -16.17
N LEU A 123 -13.35 15.06 -14.95
CA LEU A 123 -12.57 13.85 -14.66
C LEU A 123 -13.02 12.64 -15.48
N SER A 124 -14.22 12.68 -16.05
CA SER A 124 -14.76 11.61 -16.90
C SER A 124 -14.19 11.61 -18.33
N LYS A 125 -13.57 12.72 -18.77
CA LYS A 125 -13.14 12.92 -20.16
C LYS A 125 -11.67 12.73 -20.45
N LYS A 126 -10.80 12.66 -19.41
CA LYS A 126 -9.34 12.49 -19.59
C LYS A 126 -8.94 11.07 -19.22
N THR A 127 -8.34 10.34 -20.14
CA THR A 127 -7.65 9.09 -19.84
C THR A 127 -6.53 9.37 -18.84
N VAL A 128 -6.52 8.67 -17.73
CA VAL A 128 -5.48 8.76 -16.71
C VAL A 128 -4.86 7.40 -16.55
N TYR A 129 -3.56 7.32 -16.81
CA TYR A 129 -2.81 6.08 -16.66
C TYR A 129 -2.57 5.72 -15.18
N PRO A 130 -2.40 4.44 -14.85
CA PRO A 130 -2.02 4.00 -13.51
C PRO A 130 -0.83 4.73 -12.90
N SER A 131 0.18 5.06 -13.71
CA SER A 131 1.37 5.84 -13.30
C SER A 131 1.07 7.25 -12.80
N GLN A 132 -0.06 7.82 -13.19
CA GLN A 132 -0.51 9.14 -12.74
C GLN A 132 -1.29 9.09 -11.42
N VAL A 133 -1.71 7.90 -10.98
CA VAL A 133 -2.39 7.67 -9.70
C VAL A 133 -1.41 7.18 -8.65
N ILE A 134 -0.56 6.22 -9.01
CA ILE A 134 0.50 5.68 -8.16
C ILE A 134 1.84 6.15 -8.75
N PRO A 135 2.53 7.08 -8.11
CA PRO A 135 3.86 7.50 -8.54
C PRO A 135 4.86 6.34 -8.44
N PHE A 136 5.99 6.43 -9.16
CA PHE A 136 7.07 5.43 -9.17
C PHE A 136 6.74 4.11 -9.90
N MET A 137 5.76 4.09 -10.80
CA MET A 137 5.48 2.94 -11.67
C MET A 137 6.66 2.57 -12.59
N ASP A 138 7.57 3.49 -12.86
CA ASP A 138 8.84 3.27 -13.57
C ASP A 138 9.76 2.27 -12.85
N LYS A 139 9.61 2.11 -11.53
CA LYS A 139 10.34 1.13 -10.70
C LYS A 139 9.80 -0.29 -10.82
N PHE A 140 8.70 -0.49 -11.54
CA PHE A 140 8.05 -1.78 -11.69
C PHE A 140 7.97 -2.23 -13.15
N LYS A 141 7.84 -3.53 -13.33
CA LYS A 141 7.26 -4.20 -14.49
C LYS A 141 5.99 -4.92 -14.06
N ILE A 142 5.15 -5.38 -14.98
CA ILE A 142 3.88 -6.07 -14.67
C ILE A 142 3.76 -7.37 -15.44
N LEU A 143 3.16 -8.39 -14.80
CA LEU A 143 2.60 -9.58 -15.45
C LEU A 143 1.08 -9.54 -15.28
N MET A 144 0.33 -9.73 -16.36
CA MET A 144 -1.13 -9.66 -16.39
C MET A 144 -1.78 -11.04 -16.51
N GLY A 145 -3.10 -11.11 -16.24
CA GLY A 145 -3.85 -12.36 -16.13
C GLY A 145 -3.94 -13.20 -17.42
N ASP A 146 -3.62 -12.63 -18.56
CA ASP A 146 -3.49 -13.31 -19.85
C ASP A 146 -2.05 -13.75 -20.18
N GLY A 147 -1.10 -13.48 -19.27
CA GLY A 147 0.33 -13.75 -19.44
C GLY A 147 1.09 -12.66 -20.15
N SER A 148 0.45 -11.59 -20.60
CA SER A 148 1.13 -10.44 -21.17
C SER A 148 1.91 -9.67 -20.12
N THR A 149 3.01 -9.03 -20.55
CA THR A 149 3.93 -8.28 -19.67
C THR A 149 4.19 -6.89 -20.22
N ALA A 150 4.52 -5.95 -19.33
CA ALA A 150 5.03 -4.65 -19.71
C ALA A 150 6.15 -4.23 -18.76
N ASP A 151 7.28 -3.78 -19.32
CA ASP A 151 8.44 -3.32 -18.56
C ASP A 151 8.44 -1.80 -18.34
N ASN A 152 7.75 -1.05 -19.19
CA ASN A 152 7.53 0.38 -19.02
C ASN A 152 6.05 0.62 -18.70
N LEU A 153 5.78 1.09 -17.49
CA LEU A 153 4.43 1.36 -17.00
C LEU A 153 4.08 2.87 -16.99
N VAL A 154 4.97 3.71 -17.49
CA VAL A 154 4.66 5.11 -17.76
C VAL A 154 3.74 5.16 -18.99
N ASP A 155 2.59 5.80 -18.85
CA ASP A 155 1.55 5.86 -19.89
C ASP A 155 1.06 4.49 -20.41
N PHE A 156 1.08 3.49 -19.54
CA PHE A 156 0.60 2.13 -19.84
C PHE A 156 -0.72 1.84 -19.11
N GLU A 157 -1.66 1.26 -19.82
CA GLU A 157 -2.87 0.64 -19.28
C GLU A 157 -3.25 -0.61 -20.10
N ASN A 158 -3.96 -1.52 -19.45
CA ASN A 158 -4.67 -2.62 -20.11
C ASN A 158 -6.10 -2.67 -19.53
N LYS A 159 -7.11 -2.42 -20.36
CA LYS A 159 -8.52 -2.25 -19.92
C LYS A 159 -9.16 -3.49 -19.32
N ASP A 160 -8.59 -4.67 -19.56
CA ASP A 160 -9.09 -5.94 -19.03
C ASP A 160 -8.45 -6.32 -17.69
N PHE A 161 -7.23 -5.79 -17.40
CA PHE A 161 -6.42 -6.24 -16.27
C PHE A 161 -5.87 -5.11 -15.41
N PHE A 162 -5.42 -3.98 -16.01
CA PHE A 162 -4.66 -2.94 -15.33
C PHE A 162 -5.01 -1.54 -15.86
N TYR A 163 -5.87 -0.84 -15.16
CA TYR A 163 -6.43 0.43 -15.61
C TYR A 163 -6.83 1.32 -14.43
N THR A 164 -7.37 2.51 -14.70
CA THR A 164 -7.85 3.40 -13.65
C THR A 164 -9.37 3.52 -13.63
N VAL A 165 -9.91 3.72 -12.42
CA VAL A 165 -11.33 4.05 -12.19
C VAL A 165 -11.47 5.21 -11.24
N ILE A 166 -12.64 5.85 -11.26
CA ILE A 166 -13.05 6.87 -10.28
C ILE A 166 -14.07 6.24 -9.34
N ASP A 167 -13.84 6.38 -8.04
CA ASP A 167 -14.81 6.05 -7.00
C ASP A 167 -14.99 7.25 -6.08
N GLY A 168 -16.17 7.84 -6.11
CA GLY A 168 -16.43 9.13 -5.50
C GLY A 168 -15.54 10.24 -6.10
N THR A 169 -14.71 10.83 -5.27
CA THR A 169 -13.75 11.88 -5.68
C THR A 169 -12.33 11.36 -5.87
N ARG A 170 -12.09 10.05 -5.73
CA ARG A 170 -10.76 9.44 -5.73
C ARG A 170 -10.54 8.58 -6.97
N ARG A 171 -9.33 8.61 -7.51
CA ARG A 171 -8.89 7.67 -8.54
C ARG A 171 -8.19 6.48 -7.91
N TRP A 172 -8.39 5.33 -8.55
CA TRP A 172 -7.83 4.05 -8.15
C TRP A 172 -7.21 3.37 -9.35
N VAL A 173 -6.15 2.63 -9.12
CA VAL A 173 -5.60 1.68 -10.07
C VAL A 173 -6.22 0.32 -9.81
N VAL A 174 -6.82 -0.25 -10.83
CA VAL A 174 -7.45 -1.57 -10.81
C VAL A 174 -6.46 -2.63 -11.24
N TYR A 175 -6.39 -3.70 -10.46
CA TYR A 175 -5.74 -4.96 -10.81
C TYR A 175 -6.82 -6.04 -10.83
N LYS A 176 -7.04 -6.67 -11.99
CA LYS A 176 -8.08 -7.68 -12.19
C LYS A 176 -7.50 -8.95 -12.77
N THR A 177 -7.86 -10.11 -12.23
CA THR A 177 -7.20 -11.38 -12.55
C THR A 177 -8.20 -12.53 -12.56
N PRO A 178 -8.33 -13.31 -13.68
CA PRO A 178 -9.19 -14.49 -13.73
C PRO A 178 -8.63 -15.64 -12.86
N ASN A 179 -9.43 -16.67 -12.58
CA ASN A 179 -9.00 -17.86 -11.84
C ASN A 179 -8.02 -18.73 -12.66
N SER A 180 -8.10 -18.68 -13.97
CA SER A 180 -7.15 -19.33 -14.85
C SER A 180 -6.83 -18.45 -16.05
N GLY A 181 -5.62 -18.59 -16.53
CA GLY A 181 -5.04 -17.87 -17.66
C GLY A 181 -3.62 -18.35 -17.88
N VAL A 182 -2.83 -17.56 -18.60
CA VAL A 182 -1.39 -17.82 -18.73
C VAL A 182 -0.68 -17.24 -17.49
N THR A 183 0.22 -18.00 -16.91
CA THR A 183 1.02 -17.60 -15.76
C THR A 183 2.47 -18.01 -15.91
N SER A 184 3.34 -17.66 -14.94
CA SER A 184 4.74 -18.10 -14.96
C SER A 184 4.86 -19.63 -14.92
N PRO A 185 5.94 -20.20 -15.49
CA PRO A 185 6.10 -21.67 -15.65
C PRO A 185 5.93 -22.46 -14.34
N ASN A 186 6.35 -21.89 -13.21
CA ASN A 186 6.35 -22.55 -11.91
C ASN A 186 5.12 -22.24 -11.05
N SER A 187 4.13 -21.51 -11.59
CA SER A 187 2.91 -21.14 -10.87
C SER A 187 1.68 -21.81 -11.47
N SER A 188 0.71 -22.11 -10.61
CA SER A 188 -0.64 -22.54 -11.02
C SER A 188 -1.68 -21.42 -10.91
N ASN A 189 -1.27 -20.29 -10.39
CA ASN A 189 -2.14 -19.17 -10.08
C ASN A 189 -1.85 -17.98 -10.98
N THR A 190 -2.90 -17.40 -11.54
CA THR A 190 -2.82 -16.22 -12.41
C THR A 190 -2.67 -14.95 -11.59
N ARG A 191 -2.07 -13.94 -12.20
CA ARG A 191 -1.82 -12.67 -11.54
C ARG A 191 -1.91 -11.50 -12.49
N THR A 192 -2.38 -10.37 -11.99
CA THR A 192 -2.09 -9.04 -12.51
C THR A 192 -1.33 -8.32 -11.42
N GLU A 193 -0.01 -8.32 -11.53
CA GLU A 193 0.85 -8.01 -10.40
C GLU A 193 2.12 -7.27 -10.86
N LEU A 194 2.41 -6.19 -10.16
CA LEU A 194 3.66 -5.45 -10.28
C LEU A 194 4.82 -6.28 -9.71
N HIS A 195 5.99 -6.13 -10.33
CA HIS A 195 7.25 -6.70 -9.91
C HIS A 195 8.28 -5.58 -9.83
N GLU A 196 8.86 -5.34 -8.65
CA GLU A 196 9.92 -4.36 -8.46
C GLU A 196 11.14 -4.73 -9.32
N LYS A 197 11.73 -3.76 -10.01
CA LYS A 197 12.93 -3.98 -10.84
C LYS A 197 14.22 -4.04 -10.02
N ARG A 198 14.20 -3.48 -8.81
CA ARG A 198 15.32 -3.52 -7.88
C ARG A 198 15.26 -4.81 -7.07
N GLU A 199 16.39 -5.47 -6.92
CA GLU A 199 16.59 -6.56 -5.97
C GLU A 199 17.44 -6.07 -4.78
N TRP A 200 17.22 -6.64 -3.61
CA TRP A 200 17.88 -6.28 -2.36
C TRP A 200 17.97 -7.49 -1.44
N ILE A 201 19.02 -7.55 -0.60
CA ILE A 201 19.15 -8.57 0.46
C ILE A 201 18.51 -8.05 1.76
N PRO A 202 18.07 -8.92 2.69
CA PRO A 202 17.43 -8.51 3.94
C PRO A 202 18.27 -7.53 4.78
N GLU A 203 19.58 -7.66 4.74
CA GLU A 203 20.53 -6.79 5.45
C GLU A 203 20.52 -5.35 4.91
N GLU A 204 20.35 -5.16 3.60
CA GLU A 204 20.17 -3.85 2.96
C GLU A 204 18.76 -3.32 3.19
N GLY A 205 17.80 -4.21 3.05
CA GLY A 205 16.39 -3.94 3.27
C GLY A 205 15.68 -3.25 2.11
N GLY A 206 14.36 -3.22 2.27
CA GLY A 206 13.43 -2.59 1.35
C GLY A 206 12.15 -2.17 2.07
N LYS A 207 11.42 -1.25 1.47
CA LYS A 207 10.14 -0.77 1.99
C LYS A 207 9.09 -0.72 0.90
N LEU A 208 7.93 -1.31 1.17
CA LEU A 208 6.73 -1.25 0.33
C LEU A 208 5.57 -0.72 1.17
N THR A 209 4.81 0.20 0.62
CA THR A 209 3.52 0.62 1.19
C THR A 209 2.41 0.45 0.18
N GLY A 210 1.18 0.31 0.66
CA GLY A 210 0.00 0.30 -0.19
C GLY A 210 -1.25 0.69 0.58
N THR A 211 -2.10 1.52 -0.04
CA THR A 211 -3.48 1.74 0.38
C THR A 211 -4.40 1.11 -0.66
N CYS A 212 -5.18 0.15 -0.24
CA CYS A 212 -5.96 -0.66 -1.16
C CYS A 212 -7.35 -1.02 -0.61
N LYS A 213 -8.17 -1.53 -1.50
CA LYS A 213 -9.41 -2.24 -1.20
C LYS A 213 -9.60 -3.41 -2.13
N VAL A 214 -10.07 -4.53 -1.61
CA VAL A 214 -10.41 -5.69 -2.42
C VAL A 214 -11.88 -5.56 -2.84
N MET A 215 -12.12 -5.52 -4.14
CA MET A 215 -13.45 -5.34 -4.70
C MET A 215 -14.14 -6.67 -4.98
N HIS A 216 -13.35 -7.69 -5.29
CA HIS A 216 -13.85 -9.03 -5.58
C HIS A 216 -12.80 -10.10 -5.29
N VAL A 217 -13.24 -11.25 -4.81
CA VAL A 217 -12.50 -12.51 -4.81
C VAL A 217 -13.37 -13.59 -5.42
N SER A 218 -12.79 -14.64 -5.96
CA SER A 218 -13.53 -15.73 -6.60
C SER A 218 -14.71 -16.21 -5.75
N THR A 219 -15.87 -16.32 -6.38
CA THR A 219 -17.08 -16.93 -5.76
C THR A 219 -17.18 -18.41 -6.04
N THR A 220 -16.31 -18.97 -6.88
CA THR A 220 -16.21 -20.39 -7.17
C THR A 220 -14.93 -20.98 -6.58
N GLY A 221 -14.99 -22.20 -6.08
CA GLY A 221 -13.86 -22.86 -5.41
C GLY A 221 -14.33 -23.96 -4.48
N ASP A 222 -13.41 -24.49 -3.71
CA ASP A 222 -13.67 -25.49 -2.66
C ASP A 222 -13.33 -24.91 -1.29
N ALA A 223 -14.31 -24.85 -0.40
CA ALA A 223 -14.15 -24.23 0.92
C ALA A 223 -13.17 -24.98 1.83
N ARG A 224 -12.87 -26.24 1.55
CA ARG A 224 -11.90 -27.04 2.29
C ARG A 224 -10.45 -26.65 1.97
N VAL A 225 -10.24 -25.94 0.87
CA VAL A 225 -8.90 -25.54 0.40
C VAL A 225 -8.49 -24.24 1.07
N ALA A 226 -7.32 -24.25 1.70
CA ALA A 226 -6.83 -23.12 2.49
C ALA A 226 -6.68 -21.83 1.67
N ALA A 227 -6.19 -21.89 0.44
CA ALA A 227 -5.99 -20.72 -0.44
C ALA A 227 -7.22 -20.32 -1.24
N SER A 228 -8.31 -21.12 -1.26
CA SER A 228 -9.50 -20.75 -2.04
C SER A 228 -10.17 -19.48 -1.53
N PHE A 229 -10.85 -18.79 -2.44
CA PHE A 229 -11.55 -17.53 -2.18
C PHE A 229 -10.65 -16.39 -1.72
N SER A 230 -9.36 -16.42 -2.09
CA SER A 230 -8.38 -15.42 -1.66
C SER A 230 -7.55 -14.85 -2.81
N THR A 231 -6.95 -13.70 -2.52
CA THR A 231 -5.97 -13.01 -3.37
C THR A 231 -4.81 -12.51 -2.52
N VAL A 232 -3.60 -12.55 -3.06
CA VAL A 232 -2.45 -11.85 -2.49
C VAL A 232 -2.41 -10.44 -3.05
N VAL A 233 -2.26 -9.45 -2.18
CA VAL A 233 -2.26 -8.02 -2.55
C VAL A 233 -0.88 -7.37 -2.46
N GLY A 234 0.07 -8.02 -1.79
CA GLY A 234 1.45 -7.58 -1.70
C GLY A 234 2.35 -8.70 -1.19
N GLN A 235 3.60 -8.74 -1.63
CA GLN A 235 4.54 -9.77 -1.20
C GLN A 235 5.99 -9.31 -1.31
N ILE A 236 6.86 -9.96 -0.52
CA ILE A 236 8.30 -10.05 -0.78
C ILE A 236 8.53 -11.40 -1.45
N HIS A 237 9.29 -11.42 -2.52
CA HIS A 237 9.61 -12.62 -3.28
C HIS A 237 11.13 -12.76 -3.39
N SER A 238 11.67 -13.96 -3.19
CA SER A 238 13.08 -14.24 -3.43
C SER A 238 13.40 -14.22 -4.93
N GLY A 239 14.50 -13.61 -5.29
CA GLY A 239 15.01 -13.53 -6.66
C GLY A 239 15.89 -14.70 -7.06
N GLU A 240 16.31 -15.53 -6.11
CA GLU A 240 17.25 -16.63 -6.33
C GLU A 240 16.60 -17.99 -6.12
N GLY A 241 16.86 -18.90 -7.05
CA GLY A 241 16.76 -20.36 -7.01
C GLY A 241 15.56 -21.04 -6.34
N HIS A 242 15.07 -20.54 -5.26
CA HIS A 242 14.03 -21.16 -4.46
C HIS A 242 12.64 -20.56 -4.67
N GLU A 243 12.57 -19.31 -5.19
CA GLU A 243 11.32 -18.61 -5.48
C GLU A 243 10.35 -18.57 -4.28
N ASN A 244 10.87 -18.41 -3.06
CA ASN A 244 10.10 -18.32 -1.84
C ASN A 244 9.57 -16.91 -1.60
N GLU A 245 8.54 -16.81 -0.79
CA GLU A 245 7.94 -15.54 -0.42
C GLU A 245 7.99 -15.33 1.11
N PRO A 246 9.02 -14.63 1.64
CA PRO A 246 9.10 -14.36 3.08
C PRO A 246 7.95 -13.51 3.62
N PHE A 247 7.16 -12.94 2.74
CA PHE A 247 5.95 -12.22 3.08
C PHE A 247 4.92 -12.31 1.95
N LYS A 248 3.70 -12.71 2.29
CA LYS A 248 2.51 -12.63 1.43
C LYS A 248 1.35 -12.05 2.22
N LEU A 249 0.73 -10.97 1.73
CA LEU A 249 -0.46 -10.38 2.33
C LEU A 249 -1.70 -10.83 1.58
N PHE A 250 -2.58 -11.54 2.27
CA PHE A 250 -3.81 -12.09 1.72
C PHE A 250 -5.05 -11.33 2.15
N TYR A 251 -6.03 -11.33 1.27
CA TYR A 251 -7.44 -11.12 1.59
C TYR A 251 -8.24 -12.36 1.18
N LYS A 252 -9.08 -12.89 2.06
CA LYS A 252 -9.90 -14.09 1.83
C LYS A 252 -11.34 -13.83 2.27
N LYS A 253 -12.32 -14.17 1.42
CA LYS A 253 -13.74 -14.04 1.77
C LYS A 253 -14.55 -15.16 1.15
N PHE A 254 -15.23 -15.95 1.98
CA PHE A 254 -16.12 -17.00 1.52
C PHE A 254 -17.38 -16.43 0.88
N PRO A 255 -17.97 -17.14 -0.11
CA PRO A 255 -19.27 -16.79 -0.68
C PRO A 255 -20.34 -16.66 0.42
N GLY A 256 -21.24 -15.68 0.28
CA GLY A 256 -22.29 -15.41 1.25
C GLY A 256 -21.87 -14.61 2.49
N HIS A 257 -20.58 -14.53 2.82
CA HIS A 257 -20.11 -13.66 3.90
C HIS A 257 -20.18 -12.20 3.48
N THR A 258 -20.41 -11.32 4.44
CA THR A 258 -20.34 -9.86 4.26
C THR A 258 -18.93 -9.33 4.47
N LYS A 259 -18.15 -10.00 5.32
CA LYS A 259 -16.77 -9.67 5.66
C LYS A 259 -15.81 -10.79 5.24
N GLY A 260 -14.60 -10.41 4.91
CA GLY A 260 -13.47 -11.30 4.69
C GLY A 260 -12.39 -11.13 5.75
N SER A 261 -11.33 -11.89 5.63
CA SER A 261 -10.17 -11.86 6.53
C SER A 261 -8.95 -11.31 5.81
N VAL A 262 -8.14 -10.53 6.52
CA VAL A 262 -6.80 -10.12 6.10
C VAL A 262 -5.80 -10.84 6.99
N PHE A 263 -4.84 -11.51 6.38
CA PHE A 263 -3.77 -12.23 7.08
C PHE A 263 -2.49 -12.19 6.26
N TRP A 264 -1.36 -12.43 6.91
CA TRP A 264 -0.09 -12.53 6.21
C TRP A 264 0.56 -13.89 6.48
N ASN A 265 1.28 -14.38 5.48
CA ASN A 265 2.03 -15.62 5.55
C ASN A 265 3.53 -15.36 5.51
N TYR A 266 4.26 -16.16 6.27
CA TYR A 266 5.70 -16.32 6.20
C TYR A 266 6.02 -17.69 5.59
N GLU A 267 6.61 -17.72 4.42
CA GLU A 267 7.10 -18.94 3.78
C GLU A 267 8.52 -19.21 4.22
N ILE A 268 8.79 -20.43 4.70
CA ILE A 268 10.14 -20.77 5.14
C ILE A 268 11.08 -20.98 3.96
N ASN A 269 12.34 -20.66 4.16
CA ASN A 269 13.42 -20.96 3.25
C ASN A 269 14.04 -22.31 3.63
N THR A 270 13.62 -23.39 2.95
CA THR A 270 14.06 -24.75 3.28
C THR A 270 15.57 -24.93 3.11
N ALA A 271 16.16 -25.79 3.95
CA ALA A 271 17.56 -26.14 3.86
C ALA A 271 17.86 -26.88 2.56
N GLY A 272 18.97 -26.53 1.90
CA GLY A 272 19.36 -27.09 0.61
C GLY A 272 18.69 -26.40 -0.58
N ASP A 273 18.77 -27.02 -1.76
CA ASP A 273 18.24 -26.46 -3.02
C ASP A 273 16.84 -26.99 -3.36
N ASP A 274 16.27 -27.86 -2.52
CA ASP A 274 14.95 -28.46 -2.72
C ASP A 274 13.92 -27.77 -1.81
N ASN A 275 12.98 -27.06 -2.43
CA ASN A 275 11.86 -26.42 -1.76
C ASN A 275 10.61 -27.31 -1.65
N ALA A 276 10.71 -28.60 -1.95
CA ALA A 276 9.56 -29.51 -1.91
C ALA A 276 8.92 -29.57 -0.50
N GLY A 277 9.74 -29.43 0.55
CA GLY A 277 9.29 -29.44 1.94
C GLY A 277 8.83 -28.08 2.49
N ARG A 278 8.77 -27.02 1.69
CA ARG A 278 8.43 -25.67 2.17
C ARG A 278 6.96 -25.55 2.59
N TRP A 279 6.70 -24.70 3.53
CA TRP A 279 5.37 -24.39 4.05
C TRP A 279 5.24 -22.92 4.43
N ASP A 280 4.01 -22.45 4.63
CA ASP A 280 3.70 -21.09 5.06
C ASP A 280 3.13 -21.11 6.48
N PHE A 281 3.56 -20.19 7.33
CA PHE A 281 2.91 -19.90 8.61
C PHE A 281 2.02 -18.66 8.44
N SER A 282 0.73 -18.82 8.72
CA SER A 282 -0.28 -17.77 8.54
C SER A 282 -0.62 -17.09 9.85
N THR A 283 -0.68 -15.76 9.84
CA THR A 283 -1.02 -14.93 11.01
C THR A 283 -2.17 -13.98 10.64
N ALA A 284 -3.26 -14.05 11.38
CA ALA A 284 -4.40 -13.15 11.20
C ALA A 284 -4.02 -11.71 11.55
N ILE A 285 -4.47 -10.76 10.71
CA ILE A 285 -4.43 -9.32 10.97
C ILE A 285 -5.82 -8.90 11.45
N TRP A 286 -6.83 -9.12 10.62
CA TRP A 286 -8.24 -8.94 10.93
C TRP A 286 -9.02 -10.13 10.41
N GLY A 287 -9.81 -10.75 11.28
CA GLY A 287 -10.55 -11.97 10.98
C GLY A 287 -9.75 -13.24 11.22
N HIS A 288 -9.83 -14.18 10.31
CA HIS A 288 -9.23 -15.50 10.40
C HIS A 288 -7.88 -15.58 9.67
N ASP A 289 -7.02 -16.50 10.06
CA ASP A 289 -5.85 -16.89 9.30
C ASP A 289 -6.21 -17.90 8.18
N MET A 290 -5.23 -18.31 7.39
CA MET A 290 -5.38 -19.21 6.26
C MET A 290 -5.96 -20.59 6.64
N SER A 291 -5.69 -21.06 7.87
CA SER A 291 -6.05 -22.42 8.32
C SER A 291 -7.55 -22.61 8.54
N VAL A 292 -8.32 -21.52 8.63
CA VAL A 292 -9.77 -21.60 8.77
C VAL A 292 -10.39 -21.91 7.43
N VAL A 293 -10.91 -23.15 7.33
CA VAL A 293 -11.48 -23.73 6.11
C VAL A 293 -12.85 -24.33 6.36
N GLY A 294 -13.58 -24.60 5.30
CA GLY A 294 -14.87 -25.27 5.36
C GLY A 294 -14.75 -26.75 5.67
N THR A 295 -15.86 -27.35 6.10
CA THR A 295 -15.98 -28.79 6.39
C THR A 295 -16.34 -29.62 5.17
N ALA A 296 -16.90 -28.99 4.13
CA ALA A 296 -17.20 -29.57 2.82
C ALA A 296 -17.01 -28.49 1.74
N LYS A 297 -17.08 -28.87 0.45
CA LYS A 297 -16.84 -27.96 -0.69
C LYS A 297 -17.61 -26.64 -0.57
N ASP A 298 -18.89 -26.71 -0.20
CA ASP A 298 -19.80 -25.56 -0.11
C ASP A 298 -20.28 -25.29 1.34
N ALA A 299 -19.58 -25.84 2.35
CA ALA A 299 -19.87 -25.63 3.75
C ALA A 299 -18.83 -24.68 4.35
N TYR A 300 -19.16 -23.39 4.37
CA TYR A 300 -18.27 -22.31 4.78
C TYR A 300 -18.16 -22.23 6.32
N PRO A 301 -17.00 -21.81 6.87
CA PRO A 301 -16.85 -21.53 8.29
C PRO A 301 -17.70 -20.31 8.70
N ALA A 302 -17.74 -20.01 9.99
CA ALA A 302 -18.39 -18.80 10.48
C ALA A 302 -17.70 -17.54 9.92
N GLU A 303 -18.48 -16.51 9.65
CA GLU A 303 -17.98 -15.20 9.23
C GLU A 303 -17.11 -14.58 10.35
N PRO A 304 -15.96 -13.96 10.03
CA PRO A 304 -15.13 -13.32 11.04
C PRO A 304 -15.83 -12.09 11.66
N GLU A 305 -15.75 -11.94 12.98
CA GLU A 305 -16.38 -10.83 13.69
C GLU A 305 -15.73 -9.48 13.36
N ASP A 306 -14.41 -9.44 13.31
CA ASP A 306 -13.58 -8.25 13.05
C ASP A 306 -13.03 -8.18 11.60
N GLY A 307 -13.64 -8.91 10.67
CA GLY A 307 -13.20 -8.96 9.28
C GLY A 307 -13.49 -7.68 8.49
N ILE A 308 -12.79 -7.52 7.37
CA ILE A 308 -12.88 -6.39 6.42
C ILE A 308 -13.87 -6.73 5.30
N LYS A 309 -14.73 -5.79 4.94
CA LYS A 309 -15.69 -5.95 3.83
C LYS A 309 -15.03 -5.76 2.46
N LEU A 310 -15.63 -6.33 1.42
CA LEU A 310 -15.29 -5.93 0.04
C LEU A 310 -15.54 -4.42 -0.12
N GLY A 311 -14.61 -3.73 -0.78
CA GLY A 311 -14.65 -2.28 -0.96
C GLY A 311 -14.22 -1.45 0.25
N GLU A 312 -13.97 -2.07 1.40
CA GLU A 312 -13.43 -1.40 2.57
C GLU A 312 -11.92 -1.17 2.42
N GLU A 313 -11.48 0.04 2.75
CA GLU A 313 -10.10 0.49 2.57
C GLU A 313 -9.22 0.07 3.74
N PHE A 314 -8.03 -0.42 3.42
CA PHE A 314 -6.96 -0.63 4.39
C PHE A 314 -5.59 -0.31 3.79
N SER A 315 -4.63 -0.05 4.64
CA SER A 315 -3.25 0.26 4.26
C SER A 315 -2.28 -0.69 4.94
N TYR A 316 -1.14 -0.90 4.29
CA TYR A 316 -0.05 -1.67 4.85
C TYR A 316 1.31 -1.02 4.59
N GLU A 317 2.22 -1.23 5.51
CA GLU A 317 3.64 -0.96 5.39
C GLU A 317 4.42 -2.24 5.68
N VAL A 318 5.27 -2.62 4.72
CA VAL A 318 6.27 -3.68 4.88
C VAL A 318 7.63 -3.01 4.82
N ASN A 319 8.35 -3.01 5.94
CA ASN A 319 9.63 -2.33 6.06
C ASN A 319 10.69 -3.30 6.58
N VAL A 320 11.58 -3.73 5.69
CA VAL A 320 12.74 -4.55 6.07
C VAL A 320 13.92 -3.62 6.32
N TYR A 321 14.44 -3.64 7.52
CA TYR A 321 15.58 -2.83 7.93
C TYR A 321 16.58 -3.64 8.71
N LYS A 322 17.80 -3.74 8.20
CA LYS A 322 18.90 -4.54 8.83
C LYS A 322 18.48 -5.97 9.15
N GLY A 323 17.84 -6.66 8.21
CA GLY A 323 17.42 -8.04 8.34
C GLY A 323 16.16 -8.29 9.14
N ILE A 324 15.53 -7.26 9.70
CA ILE A 324 14.28 -7.36 10.45
C ILE A 324 13.14 -6.76 9.64
N MET A 325 12.08 -7.53 9.45
CA MET A 325 10.85 -7.10 8.80
C MET A 325 9.87 -6.56 9.84
N TYR A 326 9.46 -5.32 9.68
CA TYR A 326 8.45 -4.62 10.46
C TYR A 326 7.21 -4.46 9.58
N LEU A 327 6.08 -4.94 10.08
CA LEU A 327 4.80 -4.89 9.39
C LEU A 327 3.84 -4.00 10.17
N THR A 328 3.15 -3.11 9.47
CA THR A 328 2.09 -2.27 10.04
C THR A 328 0.88 -2.32 9.13
N PHE A 329 -0.30 -2.59 9.70
CA PHE A 329 -1.57 -2.67 9.01
C PHE A 329 -2.56 -1.72 9.67
N THR A 330 -3.20 -0.86 8.88
CA THR A 330 -4.16 0.14 9.36
C THR A 330 -5.44 0.12 8.51
N SER A 331 -6.56 0.33 9.16
CA SER A 331 -7.85 0.58 8.50
C SER A 331 -8.64 1.58 9.35
N PRO A 332 -9.48 2.44 8.75
CA PRO A 332 -10.26 3.42 9.49
C PRO A 332 -11.18 2.83 10.57
N ASN A 333 -11.61 1.58 10.38
CA ASN A 333 -12.62 0.94 11.24
C ASN A 333 -12.05 -0.19 12.11
N HIS A 334 -10.75 -0.46 12.04
CA HIS A 334 -10.11 -1.58 12.73
C HIS A 334 -8.89 -1.11 13.52
N GLU A 335 -8.56 -1.87 14.55
CA GLU A 335 -7.34 -1.64 15.32
C GLU A 335 -6.09 -1.79 14.45
N THR A 336 -5.14 -0.87 14.57
CA THR A 336 -3.82 -0.99 13.95
C THR A 336 -3.11 -2.23 14.47
N LYS A 337 -2.59 -3.06 13.57
CA LYS A 337 -1.80 -4.26 13.91
C LYS A 337 -0.37 -4.12 13.43
N THR A 338 0.56 -4.55 14.28
CA THR A 338 2.00 -4.54 13.97
C THR A 338 2.60 -5.91 14.26
N PHE A 339 3.56 -6.32 13.41
CA PHE A 339 4.28 -7.58 13.59
C PHE A 339 5.76 -7.37 13.27
N ILE A 340 6.60 -8.21 13.84
CA ILE A 340 8.05 -8.19 13.61
C ILE A 340 8.49 -9.63 13.28
N LYS A 341 9.31 -9.77 12.22
CA LYS A 341 9.92 -11.07 11.85
C LYS A 341 11.39 -10.88 11.50
N ASN A 342 12.22 -11.74 12.06
CA ASN A 342 13.62 -11.82 11.68
C ASN A 342 13.75 -12.58 10.36
N LEU A 343 14.38 -11.98 9.34
CA LEU A 343 14.62 -12.60 8.03
C LEU A 343 16.04 -13.17 7.87
N ILE A 344 16.93 -13.00 8.85
CA ILE A 344 18.32 -13.45 8.79
C ILE A 344 18.65 -14.51 9.84
N SER A 345 17.66 -14.89 10.64
CA SER A 345 17.80 -15.96 11.64
C SER A 345 16.46 -16.68 11.81
N SER A 346 16.45 -17.99 11.66
CA SER A 346 15.24 -18.81 11.70
C SER A 346 14.82 -19.20 13.12
N GLU A 347 13.51 -19.29 13.31
CA GLU A 347 12.85 -19.90 14.46
C GLU A 347 12.48 -21.38 14.20
N TYR A 348 12.66 -21.90 12.95
CA TYR A 348 12.12 -23.19 12.49
C TYR A 348 13.21 -24.15 11.99
N VAL A 349 14.36 -24.18 12.68
CA VAL A 349 15.53 -25.00 12.27
C VAL A 349 15.42 -26.46 12.65
N ASN A 350 14.54 -26.82 13.61
CA ASN A 350 14.33 -28.21 14.03
C ASN A 350 12.87 -28.64 13.82
N LYS A 351 12.64 -29.92 13.63
CA LYS A 351 11.27 -30.48 13.48
C LYS A 351 10.36 -30.14 14.68
N SER A 352 10.94 -30.00 15.88
CA SER A 352 10.20 -29.59 17.10
C SER A 352 9.73 -28.15 17.07
N ASP A 353 10.28 -27.32 16.19
CA ASP A 353 9.94 -25.89 16.08
C ASP A 353 8.76 -25.67 15.10
N LEU A 354 8.34 -26.73 14.39
CA LEU A 354 7.24 -26.62 13.42
C LEU A 354 5.93 -26.25 14.12
N PRO A 355 5.27 -25.17 13.71
CA PRO A 355 3.97 -24.77 14.25
C PRO A 355 2.88 -25.84 14.05
N GLU A 356 1.92 -25.94 14.97
CA GLU A 356 0.77 -26.85 14.84
C GLU A 356 0.01 -26.65 13.51
N GLN A 357 -0.08 -25.42 13.04
CA GLN A 357 -0.70 -25.07 11.77
C GLN A 357 -0.03 -25.78 10.58
N VAL A 358 1.31 -25.91 10.60
CA VAL A 358 2.07 -26.65 9.58
C VAL A 358 1.70 -28.12 9.57
N ASN A 359 1.68 -28.77 10.75
CA ASN A 359 1.30 -30.18 10.87
C ASN A 359 -0.12 -30.44 10.34
N LYS A 360 -1.03 -29.52 10.57
CA LYS A 360 -2.42 -29.62 10.13
C LYS A 360 -2.60 -29.43 8.63
N LEU A 361 -1.94 -28.46 8.01
CA LEU A 361 -2.19 -28.05 6.62
C LEU A 361 -1.18 -28.66 5.64
N PHE A 362 0.11 -28.70 5.97
CA PHE A 362 1.19 -28.91 5.01
C PHE A 362 1.80 -30.31 5.09
N VAL A 363 1.92 -30.90 6.27
CA VAL A 363 2.47 -32.24 6.42
C VAL A 363 1.72 -33.29 5.61
N PRO A 364 0.38 -33.28 5.52
CA PRO A 364 -0.36 -34.24 4.70
C PRO A 364 -0.02 -34.19 3.19
N ILE A 365 0.57 -33.11 2.72
CA ILE A 365 0.98 -32.93 1.30
C ILE A 365 2.50 -32.94 1.11
N GLY A 366 3.24 -33.37 2.13
CA GLY A 366 4.70 -33.52 2.06
C GLY A 366 5.50 -32.23 2.28
N GLN A 367 4.86 -31.14 2.72
CA GLN A 367 5.53 -29.87 3.04
C GLN A 367 5.79 -29.80 4.54
N ASP A 368 6.87 -30.43 4.99
CA ASP A 368 7.25 -30.62 6.41
C ASP A 368 8.74 -30.34 6.69
N GLY A 369 9.40 -29.65 5.77
CA GLY A 369 10.81 -29.28 5.86
C GLY A 369 11.09 -28.30 7.01
N THR A 370 12.37 -28.15 7.35
CA THR A 370 12.83 -27.12 8.29
C THR A 370 13.47 -25.95 7.56
N GLU A 371 13.52 -24.80 8.20
CA GLU A 371 14.13 -23.60 7.64
C GLU A 371 15.65 -23.62 7.85
N ARG A 372 16.39 -23.04 6.91
CA ARG A 372 17.82 -22.76 7.11
C ARG A 372 18.01 -21.88 8.35
N ALA A 373 19.06 -22.14 9.14
CA ALA A 373 19.36 -21.33 10.33
C ALA A 373 19.51 -19.83 10.02
N THR A 374 20.00 -19.51 8.81
CA THR A 374 20.17 -18.15 8.28
C THR A 374 18.94 -17.58 7.59
N ALA A 375 17.83 -18.29 7.58
CA ALA A 375 16.58 -17.89 6.93
C ALA A 375 16.83 -17.34 5.50
N TYR A 376 16.59 -16.07 5.24
CA TYR A 376 16.79 -15.39 3.96
C TYR A 376 18.06 -14.53 3.90
N SER A 377 18.97 -14.64 4.88
CA SER A 377 20.22 -13.85 4.93
C SER A 377 21.02 -13.98 3.65
N GLY A 378 21.40 -12.85 3.06
CA GLY A 378 22.19 -12.77 1.83
C GLY A 378 21.45 -13.12 0.54
N GLU A 379 20.15 -13.47 0.58
CA GLU A 379 19.37 -13.79 -0.61
C GLU A 379 18.73 -12.53 -1.21
N LEU A 380 18.74 -12.43 -2.54
CA LEU A 380 18.08 -11.35 -3.26
C LEU A 380 16.57 -11.48 -3.14
N ASN A 381 15.92 -10.37 -2.85
CA ASN A 381 14.47 -10.23 -2.73
C ASN A 381 14.00 -9.01 -3.51
N TYR A 382 12.73 -8.99 -3.85
CA TYR A 382 12.05 -7.85 -4.48
C TYR A 382 10.58 -7.81 -4.05
N PHE A 383 9.96 -6.64 -4.17
CA PHE A 383 8.55 -6.49 -3.86
C PHE A 383 7.65 -6.78 -5.06
N LYS A 384 6.47 -7.29 -4.75
CA LYS A 384 5.34 -7.39 -5.68
C LYS A 384 4.08 -6.79 -5.06
N GLN A 385 3.20 -6.25 -5.92
CA GLN A 385 1.93 -5.66 -5.50
C GLN A 385 0.89 -5.78 -6.61
N GLY A 386 -0.36 -6.11 -6.25
CA GLY A 386 -1.43 -6.20 -7.23
C GLY A 386 -2.54 -7.16 -6.83
N ALA A 387 -2.99 -7.98 -7.78
CA ALA A 387 -3.97 -9.04 -7.58
C ALA A 387 -3.39 -10.38 -8.02
N TYR A 388 -2.83 -11.13 -7.08
CA TYR A 388 -2.36 -12.49 -7.32
C TYR A 388 -3.44 -13.47 -6.83
N ASN A 389 -4.23 -13.98 -7.78
CA ASN A 389 -5.38 -14.84 -7.48
C ASN A 389 -4.92 -16.19 -6.94
N GLN A 390 -5.38 -16.56 -5.77
CA GLN A 390 -5.01 -17.82 -5.14
C GLN A 390 -6.04 -18.93 -5.37
N THR A 391 -7.17 -18.62 -6.04
CA THR A 391 -8.19 -19.59 -6.38
C THR A 391 -7.99 -20.07 -7.82
N ASN A 392 -7.62 -21.33 -8.00
CA ASN A 392 -7.33 -21.93 -9.30
C ASN A 392 -8.23 -23.13 -9.59
N GLY A 393 -8.20 -23.63 -10.81
CA GLY A 393 -9.00 -24.78 -11.25
C GLY A 393 -8.39 -26.16 -11.01
N LYS A 394 -7.24 -26.25 -10.31
CA LYS A 394 -6.61 -27.54 -10.02
C LYS A 394 -7.42 -28.36 -9.02
N LYS A 395 -7.29 -29.69 -9.13
CA LYS A 395 -8.05 -30.65 -8.31
C LYS A 395 -7.68 -30.55 -6.83
N PRO A 396 -8.60 -30.19 -5.95
CA PRO A 396 -8.35 -30.02 -4.53
C PRO A 396 -7.91 -31.31 -3.82
N GLU A 397 -8.34 -32.48 -4.29
CA GLU A 397 -8.02 -33.78 -3.69
C GLU A 397 -6.52 -34.09 -3.71
N ILE A 398 -5.75 -33.43 -4.60
CA ILE A 398 -4.30 -33.61 -4.71
C ILE A 398 -3.58 -32.70 -3.69
N ASN A 399 -4.09 -31.49 -3.49
CA ASN A 399 -3.49 -30.52 -2.60
C ASN A 399 -4.55 -29.58 -2.04
N MET A 400 -4.99 -29.83 -0.81
CA MET A 400 -6.04 -29.07 -0.12
C MET A 400 -5.55 -27.71 0.41
N VAL A 401 -4.29 -27.38 0.24
CA VAL A 401 -3.78 -26.04 0.59
C VAL A 401 -3.89 -25.09 -0.59
N TRP A 402 -3.43 -25.51 -1.78
CA TRP A 402 -3.20 -24.63 -2.92
C TRP A 402 -4.10 -24.86 -4.14
N TYR A 403 -4.82 -26.00 -4.24
CA TYR A 403 -5.58 -26.36 -5.42
C TYR A 403 -7.07 -26.10 -5.21
N GLY A 404 -7.51 -24.92 -5.67
CA GLY A 404 -8.78 -24.30 -5.32
C GLY A 404 -10.05 -24.98 -5.86
N GLY A 405 -9.96 -25.84 -6.87
CA GLY A 405 -11.13 -26.51 -7.47
C GLY A 405 -12.16 -25.53 -8.07
N ALA A 406 -11.71 -24.36 -8.51
CA ALA A 406 -12.58 -23.32 -9.02
C ALA A 406 -13.07 -23.60 -10.45
N GLU A 407 -14.18 -22.99 -10.82
CA GLU A 407 -14.62 -22.93 -12.20
C GLU A 407 -13.71 -22.01 -13.02
N THR A 408 -13.22 -22.50 -14.15
CA THR A 408 -12.30 -21.77 -15.04
C THR A 408 -12.88 -21.58 -16.44
N TYR A 409 -14.02 -22.19 -16.73
CA TYR A 409 -14.71 -22.08 -18.02
C TYR A 409 -13.80 -22.38 -19.23
N GLY A 410 -12.88 -23.34 -19.05
CA GLY A 410 -11.92 -23.71 -20.09
C GLY A 410 -10.88 -22.62 -20.42
N GLY A 411 -10.69 -21.65 -19.51
CA GLY A 411 -9.78 -20.51 -19.69
C GLY A 411 -10.42 -19.28 -20.35
N ASP A 412 -11.72 -19.30 -20.63
CA ASP A 412 -12.45 -18.16 -21.17
C ASP A 412 -12.56 -17.05 -20.11
N ILE A 413 -11.75 -15.99 -20.27
CA ILE A 413 -11.62 -14.88 -19.31
C ILE A 413 -12.95 -14.11 -19.19
N ALA A 414 -13.65 -13.87 -20.27
CA ALA A 414 -14.91 -13.13 -20.24
C ALA A 414 -15.96 -13.89 -19.43
N LYS A 415 -16.08 -15.20 -19.63
CA LYS A 415 -16.97 -16.05 -18.82
C LYS A 415 -16.55 -16.11 -17.36
N GLN A 416 -15.27 -16.14 -17.07
CA GLN A 416 -14.78 -16.08 -15.68
C GLN A 416 -15.22 -14.78 -15.02
N TYR A 417 -15.08 -13.65 -15.67
CA TYR A 417 -15.51 -12.35 -15.14
C TYR A 417 -17.04 -12.28 -14.96
N GLU A 418 -17.81 -12.77 -15.94
CA GLU A 418 -19.27 -12.81 -15.87
C GLU A 418 -19.78 -13.65 -14.69
N ASN A 419 -19.10 -14.76 -14.37
CA ASN A 419 -19.52 -15.74 -13.37
C ASN A 419 -18.79 -15.64 -12.02
N GLY A 420 -18.04 -14.57 -11.77
CA GLY A 420 -17.39 -14.33 -10.49
C GLY A 420 -16.14 -15.17 -10.21
N SER A 421 -15.55 -15.79 -11.25
CA SER A 421 -14.32 -16.59 -11.15
C SER A 421 -13.07 -15.73 -11.37
N TYR A 422 -12.89 -14.70 -10.55
CA TYR A 422 -11.79 -13.76 -10.64
C TYR A 422 -11.51 -13.07 -9.31
N THR A 423 -10.43 -12.30 -9.25
CA THR A 423 -10.15 -11.36 -8.17
C THR A 423 -9.94 -9.94 -8.71
N GLU A 424 -10.29 -8.92 -7.92
CA GLU A 424 -10.10 -7.52 -8.27
C GLU A 424 -9.67 -6.73 -7.04
N VAL A 425 -8.54 -6.04 -7.16
CA VAL A 425 -7.95 -5.22 -6.11
C VAL A 425 -7.69 -3.83 -6.66
N TRP A 426 -8.04 -2.81 -5.88
CA TRP A 426 -7.83 -1.42 -6.24
C TRP A 426 -6.80 -0.78 -5.30
N PHE A 427 -5.83 -0.07 -5.89
CA PHE A 427 -4.83 0.70 -5.16
C PHE A 427 -4.94 2.18 -5.50
N ARG A 428 -4.76 3.05 -4.52
CA ARG A 428 -4.68 4.50 -4.73
C ARG A 428 -3.38 5.14 -4.28
N GLU A 429 -2.64 4.49 -3.44
CA GLU A 429 -1.35 4.91 -2.93
C GLU A 429 -0.44 3.69 -2.83
N ALA A 430 0.79 3.82 -3.30
CA ALA A 430 1.82 2.83 -3.13
C ALA A 430 3.19 3.49 -3.25
N THR A 431 4.14 3.04 -2.45
CA THR A 431 5.54 3.46 -2.56
C THR A 431 6.45 2.27 -2.45
N VAL A 432 7.61 2.35 -3.12
CA VAL A 432 8.68 1.37 -2.99
C VAL A 432 10.03 2.08 -2.86
N GLY A 433 10.89 1.58 -2.00
CA GLY A 433 12.19 2.18 -1.76
C GLY A 433 13.08 1.39 -0.79
N PRO A 434 14.19 1.95 -0.34
CA PRO A 434 15.05 1.34 0.67
C PRO A 434 14.34 1.22 2.02
N GLY A 435 14.78 0.23 2.82
CA GLY A 435 14.34 0.09 4.21
C GLY A 435 14.71 1.29 5.07
N THR A 436 13.86 1.63 6.04
CA THR A 436 14.07 2.76 6.94
C THR A 436 14.09 2.30 8.40
N PRO A 437 14.78 3.00 9.32
CA PRO A 437 14.68 2.69 10.74
C PRO A 437 13.20 2.61 11.18
N PRO A 438 12.82 1.60 11.97
CA PRO A 438 11.47 1.52 12.52
C PRO A 438 11.16 2.75 13.39
N LYS A 439 9.90 3.18 13.39
CA LYS A 439 9.44 4.32 14.20
C LYS A 439 9.19 3.90 15.63
#